data_45c7df1ba05fc42043cd1a2e61a7d33d
#
_entry.id   45c7df1ba05fc42043cd1a2e61a7d33d
#
_cell.length_a   1.000
_cell.length_b   1.000
_cell.length_c   1.000
_cell.angle_alpha   90.00
_cell.angle_beta   90.00
_cell.angle_gamma   90.00
#
_symmetry.space_group_name_H-M   'P 1'
#
loop_
_entity.id
_entity.type
_entity.pdbx_description
1 polymer ?
#
loop_
_entity_poly.entity_id
_entity_poly.type
_entity_poly.pdbx_seq_one_letter_code
_entity_poly.pdbx_strand_id
1 'polypeptide(L)'
;MISYPRTSSQKLSVELGLDEVIRKLAENPSYSVLARKLIESKKFAPSQGKKDDPAHPAIFPTGEKPGALRTVESKLYDLVVKRFLACFADSLVKESLSVILRLGKENYLANGSTVLKKGWLEFFGGYASIKETLLPDYKDGQVLRVKGPELIEKETQPPKRFTAASTVRELEKKGLGTKATRSQILETLFNRGYLTGSKSIQVTELGLSVYRTLHSYCDEIASVKLTREIEAEVEQISEGKADPDKVVEHGRKDLDKILRKFKESEEKIGKNLLSALKETRREQNKLGECKCGGDLILRKSRFGLFVGCNNYPDCKQTYPLPKNALIQSLDQVCEKCGTPIVKVIRKGRRPFVMCLDPQCLTKANWGNKKEARPPKE
;
A
#
# COMPACT_ATOMS: atom_id res chain seq x y z
N MET A 1 -10.49 23.03 -6.71
CA MET A 1 -10.67 21.60 -6.36
C MET A 1 -10.13 21.25 -4.98
N ILE A 2 -8.81 21.04 -4.84
CA ILE A 2 -8.14 20.85 -3.54
C ILE A 2 -6.94 21.77 -3.46
N SER A 3 -6.50 22.11 -2.25
CA SER A 3 -5.28 22.86 -1.96
C SER A 3 -4.03 22.08 -2.35
N TYR A 4 -2.85 22.67 -2.19
CA TYR A 4 -1.57 22.03 -2.48
C TYR A 4 -1.37 20.76 -1.61
N PRO A 5 -1.13 19.58 -2.22
CA PRO A 5 -1.17 18.31 -1.49
C PRO A 5 0.14 17.92 -0.79
N ARG A 6 1.26 18.60 -1.07
CA ARG A 6 2.57 18.26 -0.48
C ARG A 6 2.80 19.00 0.84
N THR A 7 2.03 18.65 1.84
CA THR A 7 2.15 19.23 3.17
C THR A 7 2.18 18.16 4.25
N SER A 8 2.81 18.44 5.40
CA SER A 8 2.68 17.65 6.62
C SER A 8 1.85 18.38 7.67
N SER A 9 1.36 19.58 7.36
CA SER A 9 0.53 20.35 8.26
C SER A 9 -0.76 19.61 8.58
N GLN A 10 -1.20 19.73 9.81
CA GLN A 10 -2.48 19.26 10.31
C GLN A 10 -3.35 20.44 10.73
N LYS A 11 -2.96 21.65 10.29
CA LYS A 11 -3.65 22.88 10.62
C LYS A 11 -4.17 23.59 9.38
N LEU A 12 -5.30 24.26 9.56
CA LEU A 12 -5.94 25.15 8.59
C LEU A 12 -5.93 26.54 9.21
N SER A 13 -5.34 27.53 8.51
CA SER A 13 -5.39 28.91 8.97
C SER A 13 -6.82 29.46 8.89
N VAL A 14 -7.16 30.33 9.81
CA VAL A 14 -8.46 31.04 9.82
C VAL A 14 -8.59 31.96 8.60
N GLU A 15 -7.47 32.46 8.09
CA GLU A 15 -7.39 33.35 6.92
C GLU A 15 -7.84 32.69 5.60
N LEU A 16 -7.99 31.36 5.59
CA LEU A 16 -8.39 30.59 4.39
C LEU A 16 -9.90 30.72 4.05
N GLY A 17 -10.67 31.49 4.81
CA GLY A 17 -12.11 31.63 4.55
C GLY A 17 -12.89 30.30 4.61
N LEU A 18 -12.63 29.49 5.64
CA LEU A 18 -13.15 28.12 5.75
C LEU A 18 -14.67 28.06 5.79
N ASP A 19 -15.34 29.06 6.31
CA ASP A 19 -16.79 29.22 6.31
C ASP A 19 -17.34 29.41 4.88
N GLU A 20 -16.67 30.18 4.05
CA GLU A 20 -17.02 30.36 2.63
C GLU A 20 -16.87 29.03 1.87
N VAL A 21 -15.79 28.28 2.13
CA VAL A 21 -15.60 26.94 1.55
C VAL A 21 -16.76 26.01 1.93
N ILE A 22 -17.18 26.00 3.20
CA ILE A 22 -18.32 25.18 3.65
C ILE A 22 -19.61 25.62 2.96
N ARG A 23 -19.85 26.93 2.79
CA ARG A 23 -21.03 27.46 2.07
C ARG A 23 -21.04 27.03 0.61
N LYS A 24 -19.91 27.14 -0.10
CA LYS A 24 -19.77 26.64 -1.47
C LYS A 24 -20.01 25.12 -1.58
N LEU A 25 -19.55 24.34 -0.60
CA LEU A 25 -19.82 22.90 -0.56
C LEU A 25 -21.31 22.59 -0.32
N ALA A 26 -22.04 23.47 0.37
CA ALA A 26 -23.49 23.33 0.56
C ALA A 26 -24.30 23.45 -0.73
N GLU A 27 -23.76 24.05 -1.77
CA GLU A 27 -24.36 24.12 -3.10
C GLU A 27 -24.24 22.81 -3.89
N ASN A 28 -23.30 21.94 -3.49
CA ASN A 28 -23.12 20.65 -4.15
C ASN A 28 -24.08 19.61 -3.57
N PRO A 29 -24.98 19.00 -4.38
CA PRO A 29 -25.96 18.04 -3.90
C PRO A 29 -25.36 16.89 -3.09
N SER A 30 -24.15 16.45 -3.41
CA SER A 30 -23.45 15.35 -2.73
C SER A 30 -23.01 15.69 -1.30
N TYR A 31 -22.84 16.98 -0.97
CA TYR A 31 -22.33 17.44 0.32
C TYR A 31 -23.28 18.40 1.05
N SER A 32 -24.33 18.84 0.37
CA SER A 32 -25.27 19.89 0.84
C SER A 32 -25.83 19.58 2.23
N VAL A 33 -26.27 18.36 2.49
CA VAL A 33 -26.86 17.96 3.78
C VAL A 33 -25.84 18.11 4.91
N LEU A 34 -24.60 17.65 4.71
CA LEU A 34 -23.57 17.73 5.74
C LEU A 34 -23.07 19.15 5.95
N ALA A 35 -22.85 19.90 4.86
CA ALA A 35 -22.39 21.28 4.95
C ALA A 35 -23.45 22.21 5.60
N ARG A 36 -24.74 22.05 5.30
CA ARG A 36 -25.81 22.81 5.94
C ARG A 36 -25.90 22.57 7.45
N LYS A 37 -25.72 21.34 7.92
CA LYS A 37 -25.64 21.03 9.36
C LYS A 37 -24.57 21.85 10.07
N LEU A 38 -23.40 22.05 9.45
CA LEU A 38 -22.33 22.88 10.02
C LEU A 38 -22.68 24.36 10.01
N ILE A 39 -23.31 24.86 8.93
CA ILE A 39 -23.75 26.24 8.82
C ILE A 39 -24.80 26.55 9.88
N GLU A 40 -25.81 25.70 10.05
CA GLU A 40 -26.89 25.84 11.04
C GLU A 40 -26.35 25.83 12.48
N SER A 41 -25.36 24.96 12.74
CA SER A 41 -24.71 24.88 14.05
C SER A 41 -23.63 25.96 14.28
N LYS A 42 -23.36 26.83 13.29
CA LYS A 42 -22.32 27.87 13.31
C LYS A 42 -20.93 27.36 13.69
N LYS A 43 -20.60 26.13 13.27
CA LYS A 43 -19.33 25.48 13.58
C LYS A 43 -18.34 25.67 12.45
N PHE A 44 -17.46 26.67 12.60
CA PHE A 44 -16.45 27.03 11.62
C PHE A 44 -15.01 26.90 12.14
N ALA A 45 -14.83 26.45 13.39
CA ALA A 45 -13.53 26.17 13.97
C ALA A 45 -13.22 24.68 13.82
N PRO A 46 -12.19 24.30 13.03
CA PRO A 46 -11.86 22.89 12.83
C PRO A 46 -11.10 22.31 14.03
N SER A 47 -11.34 21.03 14.29
CA SER A 47 -10.45 20.23 15.13
C SER A 47 -9.14 19.99 14.40
N GLN A 48 -8.01 20.33 15.00
CA GLN A 48 -6.70 20.36 14.34
C GLN A 48 -5.70 19.46 15.04
N GLY A 49 -4.67 18.99 14.31
CA GLY A 49 -3.55 18.25 14.85
C GLY A 49 -2.42 19.16 15.35
N LYS A 50 -1.30 18.54 15.74
CA LYS A 50 -0.15 19.24 16.32
C LYS A 50 0.84 19.79 15.28
N LYS A 51 0.98 19.09 14.13
CA LYS A 51 1.97 19.47 13.11
C LYS A 51 1.52 20.74 12.39
N ASP A 52 2.44 21.70 12.30
CA ASP A 52 2.25 22.96 11.63
C ASP A 52 3.26 23.13 10.50
N ASP A 53 2.83 23.72 9.41
CA ASP A 53 3.66 24.19 8.32
C ASP A 53 2.99 25.49 7.79
N PRO A 54 3.44 26.65 8.25
CA PRO A 54 2.78 27.93 7.93
C PRO A 54 2.73 28.22 6.41
N ALA A 55 3.73 27.74 5.66
CA ALA A 55 3.79 27.93 4.19
C ALA A 55 2.81 26.99 3.45
N HIS A 56 2.48 25.85 4.01
CA HIS A 56 1.66 24.81 3.35
C HIS A 56 0.63 24.27 4.34
N PRO A 57 -0.58 24.84 4.42
CA PRO A 57 -1.62 24.39 5.31
C PRO A 57 -2.05 22.94 5.01
N ALA A 58 -2.79 22.32 5.92
CA ALA A 58 -3.39 21.00 5.70
C ALA A 58 -4.23 20.97 4.42
N ILE A 59 -4.34 19.79 3.79
CA ILE A 59 -5.12 19.64 2.55
C ILE A 59 -6.60 19.90 2.83
N PHE A 60 -7.21 20.76 2.03
CA PHE A 60 -8.64 21.09 2.10
C PHE A 60 -9.24 21.27 0.69
N PRO A 61 -10.56 21.14 0.52
CA PRO A 61 -11.24 21.47 -0.73
C PRO A 61 -11.34 23.00 -0.88
N THR A 62 -11.14 23.54 -2.09
CA THR A 62 -11.24 24.98 -2.35
C THR A 62 -12.67 25.50 -2.48
N GLY A 63 -13.66 24.63 -2.40
CA GLY A 63 -15.07 24.97 -2.65
C GLY A 63 -15.45 25.00 -4.13
N GLU A 64 -14.50 25.04 -5.04
CA GLU A 64 -14.74 25.05 -6.49
C GLU A 64 -15.23 23.69 -6.99
N LYS A 65 -16.22 23.71 -7.92
CA LYS A 65 -16.70 22.49 -8.55
C LYS A 65 -15.60 21.84 -9.37
N PRO A 66 -15.28 20.57 -9.16
CA PRO A 66 -14.38 19.86 -10.04
C PRO A 66 -15.00 19.66 -11.42
N GLY A 67 -14.17 19.70 -12.47
CA GLY A 67 -14.58 19.25 -13.80
C GLY A 67 -14.81 17.73 -13.84
N ALA A 68 -14.81 17.15 -15.02
CA ALA A 68 -14.95 15.69 -15.17
C ALA A 68 -13.76 14.96 -14.53
N LEU A 69 -14.02 14.19 -13.47
CA LEU A 69 -13.04 13.42 -12.73
C LEU A 69 -13.12 11.94 -13.10
N ARG A 70 -11.96 11.29 -13.20
CA ARG A 70 -11.90 9.82 -13.28
C ARG A 70 -12.38 9.20 -11.95
N THR A 71 -12.80 7.96 -11.99
CA THR A 71 -13.36 7.25 -10.82
C THR A 71 -12.46 7.32 -9.57
N VAL A 72 -11.13 7.21 -9.74
CA VAL A 72 -10.19 7.26 -8.61
C VAL A 72 -10.06 8.69 -8.07
N GLU A 73 -10.01 9.68 -8.96
CA GLU A 73 -9.94 11.10 -8.60
C GLU A 73 -11.20 11.56 -7.87
N SER A 74 -12.37 11.11 -8.34
CA SER A 74 -13.65 11.38 -7.68
C SER A 74 -13.71 10.82 -6.26
N LYS A 75 -13.24 9.58 -6.05
CA LYS A 75 -13.15 8.99 -4.70
C LYS A 75 -12.19 9.74 -3.79
N LEU A 76 -11.06 10.19 -4.33
CA LEU A 76 -10.08 10.97 -3.56
C LEU A 76 -10.65 12.33 -3.17
N TYR A 77 -11.32 13.01 -4.10
CA TYR A 77 -11.97 14.28 -3.84
C TYR A 77 -13.06 14.15 -2.76
N ASP A 78 -13.94 13.13 -2.88
CA ASP A 78 -14.97 12.83 -1.89
C ASP A 78 -14.36 12.56 -0.49
N LEU A 79 -13.28 11.81 -0.42
CA LEU A 79 -12.55 11.57 0.83
C LEU A 79 -12.05 12.87 1.45
N VAL A 80 -11.44 13.76 0.65
CA VAL A 80 -10.89 15.03 1.13
C VAL A 80 -12.02 15.93 1.64
N VAL A 81 -13.13 16.07 0.88
CA VAL A 81 -14.29 16.88 1.29
C VAL A 81 -14.92 16.34 2.57
N LYS A 82 -15.19 15.05 2.65
CA LYS A 82 -15.80 14.45 3.85
C LYS A 82 -14.87 14.56 5.07
N ARG A 83 -13.55 14.37 4.87
CA ARG A 83 -12.59 14.58 5.96
C ARG A 83 -12.56 16.02 6.44
N PHE A 84 -12.57 16.98 5.51
CA PHE A 84 -12.63 18.40 5.81
C PHE A 84 -13.88 18.74 6.64
N LEU A 85 -15.07 18.37 6.17
CA LEU A 85 -16.33 18.62 6.89
C LEU A 85 -16.32 17.94 8.28
N ALA A 86 -15.78 16.74 8.39
CA ALA A 86 -15.68 16.02 9.67
C ALA A 86 -14.80 16.75 10.71
N CYS A 87 -13.83 17.57 10.28
CA CYS A 87 -13.01 18.34 11.21
C CYS A 87 -13.78 19.43 11.97
N PHE A 88 -14.92 19.86 11.44
CA PHE A 88 -15.79 20.87 12.06
C PHE A 88 -16.93 20.26 12.89
N ALA A 89 -17.10 18.96 12.83
CA ALA A 89 -18.15 18.25 13.55
C ALA A 89 -17.80 18.02 15.03
N ASP A 90 -18.81 17.69 15.83
CA ASP A 90 -18.62 17.29 17.21
C ASP A 90 -17.76 16.05 17.35
N SER A 91 -17.18 15.88 18.52
CA SER A 91 -16.48 14.65 18.87
C SER A 91 -17.45 13.46 18.89
N LEU A 92 -16.94 12.32 18.46
CA LEU A 92 -17.63 11.05 18.66
C LEU A 92 -17.59 10.70 20.16
N VAL A 93 -18.73 10.28 20.69
CA VAL A 93 -18.81 9.78 22.08
C VAL A 93 -19.05 8.28 22.04
N LYS A 94 -18.14 7.56 22.66
CA LYS A 94 -18.19 6.09 22.76
C LYS A 94 -18.23 5.70 24.24
N GLU A 95 -19.15 4.86 24.58
CA GLU A 95 -19.20 4.16 25.86
C GLU A 95 -18.45 2.83 25.75
N SER A 96 -17.64 2.52 26.76
CA SER A 96 -16.94 1.24 26.86
C SER A 96 -17.26 0.59 28.19
N LEU A 97 -17.76 -0.62 28.14
CA LEU A 97 -18.11 -1.43 29.30
C LEU A 97 -17.11 -2.59 29.41
N SER A 98 -16.48 -2.73 30.56
CA SER A 98 -15.64 -3.89 30.89
C SER A 98 -16.25 -4.62 32.06
N VAL A 99 -16.56 -5.89 31.86
CA VAL A 99 -17.19 -6.75 32.87
C VAL A 99 -16.22 -7.88 33.22
N ILE A 100 -15.95 -8.07 34.50
CA ILE A 100 -15.18 -9.19 35.01
C ILE A 100 -16.16 -10.26 35.49
N LEU A 101 -16.12 -11.40 34.84
CA LEU A 101 -16.93 -12.56 35.18
C LEU A 101 -16.08 -13.56 35.97
N ARG A 102 -16.49 -13.94 37.16
CA ARG A 102 -15.79 -14.89 38.00
C ARG A 102 -16.42 -16.28 37.87
N LEU A 103 -15.63 -17.26 37.43
CA LEU A 103 -16.04 -18.66 37.36
C LEU A 103 -15.06 -19.52 38.15
N GLY A 104 -15.49 -19.97 39.34
CA GLY A 104 -14.60 -20.62 40.26
C GLY A 104 -13.47 -19.73 40.77
N LYS A 105 -12.22 -20.09 40.43
CA LYS A 105 -11.01 -19.33 40.79
C LYS A 105 -10.54 -18.41 39.64
N GLU A 106 -11.13 -18.53 38.47
CA GLU A 106 -10.67 -17.80 37.24
C GLU A 106 -11.55 -16.59 36.95
N ASN A 107 -10.93 -15.57 36.43
CA ASN A 107 -11.57 -14.34 36.00
C ASN A 107 -11.59 -14.27 34.46
N TYR A 108 -12.74 -13.99 33.89
CA TYR A 108 -12.96 -13.79 32.47
C TYR A 108 -13.35 -12.33 32.22
N LEU A 109 -12.78 -11.73 31.19
CA LEU A 109 -13.03 -10.34 30.82
C LEU A 109 -13.94 -10.27 29.60
N ALA A 110 -15.08 -9.63 29.73
CA ALA A 110 -15.96 -9.26 28.62
C ALA A 110 -15.90 -7.76 28.39
N ASN A 111 -15.62 -7.35 27.14
CA ASN A 111 -15.54 -5.93 26.76
C ASN A 111 -16.63 -5.62 25.75
N GLY A 112 -17.43 -4.60 26.05
CA GLY A 112 -18.41 -4.03 25.15
C GLY A 112 -18.06 -2.60 24.76
N SER A 113 -18.65 -2.15 23.68
CA SER A 113 -18.55 -0.75 23.29
C SER A 113 -19.70 -0.32 22.36
N THR A 114 -20.27 0.82 22.66
CA THR A 114 -21.40 1.42 21.92
C THR A 114 -21.09 2.86 21.56
N VAL A 115 -21.53 3.31 20.40
CA VAL A 115 -21.45 4.71 19.97
C VAL A 115 -22.68 5.45 20.46
N LEU A 116 -22.52 6.31 21.48
CA LEU A 116 -23.60 7.15 22.00
C LEU A 116 -23.88 8.36 21.10
N LYS A 117 -22.85 8.98 20.56
CA LYS A 117 -22.96 10.14 19.66
C LYS A 117 -22.00 9.95 18.49
N LYS A 118 -22.54 9.92 17.26
CA LYS A 118 -21.74 9.71 16.04
C LYS A 118 -20.76 10.84 15.76
N GLY A 119 -21.11 12.09 16.07
CA GLY A 119 -20.24 13.24 15.85
C GLY A 119 -19.62 13.28 14.45
N TRP A 120 -18.30 13.44 14.37
CA TRP A 120 -17.57 13.49 13.10
C TRP A 120 -17.75 12.25 12.21
N LEU A 121 -18.09 11.10 12.78
CA LEU A 121 -18.30 9.88 12.02
C LEU A 121 -19.46 9.99 11.01
N GLU A 122 -20.49 10.78 11.34
CA GLU A 122 -21.61 11.04 10.43
C GLU A 122 -21.15 11.77 9.16
N PHE A 123 -20.18 12.67 9.30
CA PHE A 123 -19.63 13.46 8.19
C PHE A 123 -18.63 12.66 7.35
N PHE A 124 -17.88 11.78 7.97
CA PHE A 124 -16.85 11.01 7.29
C PHE A 124 -17.42 9.78 6.55
N GLY A 125 -18.60 9.29 6.95
CA GLY A 125 -19.36 8.25 6.26
C GLY A 125 -18.59 6.93 6.15
N GLY A 126 -18.72 6.28 4.99
CA GLY A 126 -18.12 4.96 4.73
C GLY A 126 -16.58 4.88 4.74
N TYR A 127 -15.87 5.98 4.98
CA TYR A 127 -14.41 6.00 5.11
C TYR A 127 -13.91 5.60 6.50
N ALA A 128 -14.79 5.58 7.49
CA ALA A 128 -14.49 5.06 8.83
C ALA A 128 -15.64 4.19 9.30
N SER A 129 -15.30 3.08 9.95
CA SER A 129 -16.27 2.23 10.64
C SER A 129 -15.80 1.97 12.06
N ILE A 130 -16.73 1.99 13.00
CA ILE A 130 -16.48 1.63 14.38
C ILE A 130 -17.23 0.33 14.63
N LYS A 131 -16.49 -0.70 15.04
CA LYS A 131 -17.11 -1.96 15.43
C LYS A 131 -17.71 -1.78 16.82
N GLU A 132 -19.00 -1.97 16.92
CA GLU A 132 -19.72 -1.99 18.19
C GLU A 132 -19.83 -3.44 18.68
N THR A 133 -19.72 -3.62 19.97
CA THR A 133 -19.94 -4.89 20.65
C THR A 133 -20.87 -4.60 21.81
N LEU A 134 -22.13 -4.89 21.63
CA LEU A 134 -23.14 -4.68 22.65
C LEU A 134 -23.01 -5.75 23.72
N LEU A 135 -22.93 -5.33 24.97
CA LEU A 135 -23.12 -6.21 26.12
C LEU A 135 -24.45 -5.85 26.78
N PRO A 136 -25.13 -6.83 27.39
CA PRO A 136 -26.28 -6.55 28.24
C PRO A 136 -25.89 -5.69 29.44
N ASP A 137 -26.89 -5.02 30.03
CA ASP A 137 -26.71 -4.31 31.30
C ASP A 137 -26.54 -5.32 32.42
N TYR A 138 -25.31 -5.47 32.88
CA TYR A 138 -24.97 -6.32 34.00
C TYR A 138 -24.96 -5.51 35.29
N LYS A 139 -25.43 -6.13 36.39
CA LYS A 139 -25.34 -5.59 37.75
C LYS A 139 -24.21 -6.27 38.49
N ASP A 140 -23.56 -5.53 39.37
CA ASP A 140 -22.54 -6.09 40.23
C ASP A 140 -23.11 -7.21 41.11
N GLY A 141 -22.39 -8.33 41.22
CA GLY A 141 -22.88 -9.56 41.92
C GLY A 141 -23.96 -10.35 41.17
N GLN A 142 -24.32 -10.01 39.95
CA GLN A 142 -25.27 -10.76 39.14
C GLN A 142 -24.75 -12.13 38.78
N VAL A 143 -25.56 -13.18 39.08
CA VAL A 143 -25.22 -14.56 38.70
C VAL A 143 -25.65 -14.81 37.25
N LEU A 144 -24.70 -15.26 36.44
CA LEU A 144 -24.93 -15.56 35.03
C LEU A 144 -24.83 -17.08 34.78
N ARG A 145 -25.67 -17.57 33.86
CA ARG A 145 -25.61 -18.99 33.43
C ARG A 145 -24.62 -19.14 32.28
N VAL A 146 -23.55 -19.90 32.48
CA VAL A 146 -22.55 -20.22 31.46
C VAL A 146 -23.03 -21.40 30.61
N LYS A 147 -22.97 -21.25 29.28
CA LYS A 147 -23.23 -22.30 28.31
C LYS A 147 -21.88 -22.81 27.79
N GLY A 148 -21.34 -23.83 28.42
CA GLY A 148 -20.12 -24.52 27.96
C GLY A 148 -18.91 -23.63 27.66
N PRO A 149 -17.85 -23.66 28.45
CA PRO A 149 -16.62 -22.94 28.09
C PRO A 149 -15.96 -23.61 26.89
N GLU A 150 -15.41 -22.80 25.97
CA GLU A 150 -14.62 -23.25 24.83
C GLU A 150 -13.16 -22.87 25.04
N LEU A 151 -12.27 -23.86 25.01
CA LEU A 151 -10.82 -23.63 25.03
C LEU A 151 -10.34 -23.37 23.59
N ILE A 152 -9.87 -22.16 23.33
CA ILE A 152 -9.33 -21.80 22.03
C ILE A 152 -7.82 -21.63 22.15
N GLU A 153 -7.08 -22.54 21.51
CA GLU A 153 -5.62 -22.37 21.37
C GLU A 153 -5.30 -21.26 20.38
N LYS A 154 -4.40 -20.38 20.76
CA LYS A 154 -3.93 -19.28 19.91
C LYS A 154 -2.43 -19.14 20.03
N GLU A 155 -1.81 -18.85 18.89
CA GLU A 155 -0.40 -18.51 18.84
C GLU A 155 -0.22 -16.98 18.68
N THR A 156 0.86 -16.47 19.25
CA THR A 156 1.26 -15.07 19.00
C THR A 156 1.59 -14.90 17.53
N GLN A 157 1.12 -13.81 16.95
CA GLN A 157 1.36 -13.51 15.55
C GLN A 157 2.53 -12.53 15.42
N PRO A 158 3.44 -12.74 14.44
CA PRO A 158 4.50 -11.78 14.18
C PRO A 158 3.94 -10.40 13.78
N PRO A 159 4.74 -9.33 13.93
CA PRO A 159 4.34 -8.01 13.45
C PRO A 159 3.91 -8.04 11.98
N LYS A 160 2.87 -7.30 11.66
CA LYS A 160 2.37 -7.21 10.27
C LYS A 160 3.45 -6.64 9.36
N ARG A 161 3.57 -7.19 8.14
CA ARG A 161 4.46 -6.64 7.11
C ARG A 161 4.09 -5.20 6.79
N PHE A 162 5.07 -4.44 6.32
CA PHE A 162 4.84 -3.06 5.89
C PHE A 162 3.85 -2.99 4.71
N THR A 163 3.08 -1.91 4.70
CA THR A 163 2.33 -1.43 3.54
C THR A 163 3.05 -0.21 2.98
N ALA A 164 2.71 0.26 1.78
CA ALA A 164 3.28 1.48 1.22
C ALA A 164 3.14 2.68 2.19
N ALA A 165 1.96 2.84 2.78
CA ALA A 165 1.71 3.93 3.74
C ALA A 165 2.52 3.79 5.03
N SER A 166 2.67 2.58 5.58
CA SER A 166 3.47 2.37 6.79
C SER A 166 4.97 2.49 6.53
N THR A 167 5.45 2.13 5.33
CA THR A 167 6.84 2.34 4.91
C THR A 167 7.17 3.82 4.82
N VAL A 168 6.33 4.63 4.19
CA VAL A 168 6.51 6.09 4.11
C VAL A 168 6.56 6.71 5.51
N ARG A 169 5.68 6.26 6.43
CA ARG A 169 5.71 6.73 7.83
C ARG A 169 6.98 6.31 8.58
N GLU A 170 7.50 5.11 8.31
CA GLU A 170 8.75 4.66 8.95
C GLU A 170 9.95 5.43 8.42
N LEU A 171 10.00 5.75 7.11
CA LEU A 171 10.99 6.64 6.53
C LEU A 171 10.93 8.04 7.17
N GLU A 172 9.72 8.59 7.37
CA GLU A 172 9.53 9.86 8.06
C GLU A 172 10.04 9.81 9.50
N LYS A 173 9.68 8.76 10.25
CA LYS A 173 10.10 8.58 11.65
C LYS A 173 11.63 8.48 11.78
N LYS A 174 12.29 7.86 10.79
CA LYS A 174 13.74 7.74 10.76
C LYS A 174 14.44 8.96 10.15
N GLY A 175 13.72 9.98 9.71
CA GLY A 175 14.28 11.17 9.06
C GLY A 175 14.94 10.84 7.72
N LEU A 176 14.42 9.88 6.96
CA LEU A 176 14.95 9.48 5.66
C LEU A 176 14.09 10.06 4.54
N GLY A 177 14.74 10.75 3.61
CA GLY A 177 14.10 11.43 2.49
C GLY A 177 13.16 12.57 2.93
N THR A 178 12.70 13.33 1.98
CA THR A 178 11.79 14.47 2.16
C THR A 178 10.33 14.07 1.96
N LYS A 179 9.39 14.94 2.27
CA LYS A 179 7.96 14.79 1.96
C LYS A 179 7.71 14.47 0.47
N ALA A 180 8.52 15.03 -0.42
CA ALA A 180 8.38 14.85 -1.87
C ALA A 180 9.02 13.55 -2.38
N THR A 181 10.06 13.05 -1.72
CA THR A 181 10.88 11.95 -2.25
C THR A 181 10.53 10.58 -1.70
N ARG A 182 9.93 10.46 -0.50
CA ARG A 182 9.67 9.17 0.15
C ARG A 182 8.83 8.21 -0.69
N SER A 183 7.76 8.70 -1.30
CA SER A 183 6.92 7.87 -2.19
C SER A 183 7.66 7.46 -3.46
N GLN A 184 8.49 8.35 -4.02
CA GLN A 184 9.29 8.09 -5.20
C GLN A 184 10.41 7.07 -4.91
N ILE A 185 11.04 7.14 -3.74
CA ILE A 185 12.00 6.14 -3.27
C ILE A 185 11.35 4.76 -3.25
N LEU A 186 10.17 4.65 -2.64
CA LEU A 186 9.44 3.39 -2.57
C LEU A 186 9.08 2.86 -3.97
N GLU A 187 8.57 3.72 -4.85
CA GLU A 187 8.28 3.36 -6.24
C GLU A 187 9.53 2.88 -6.98
N THR A 188 10.67 3.53 -6.77
CA THR A 188 11.95 3.12 -7.35
C THR A 188 12.36 1.71 -6.89
N LEU A 189 12.18 1.37 -5.61
CA LEU A 189 12.46 0.04 -5.10
C LEU A 189 11.58 -1.04 -5.74
N PHE A 190 10.30 -0.75 -5.96
CA PHE A 190 9.40 -1.63 -6.71
C PHE A 190 9.81 -1.78 -8.19
N ASN A 191 10.10 -0.65 -8.87
CA ASN A 191 10.48 -0.64 -10.27
C ASN A 191 11.80 -1.39 -10.53
N ARG A 192 12.72 -1.36 -9.57
CA ARG A 192 13.97 -2.14 -9.61
C ARG A 192 13.79 -3.61 -9.25
N GLY A 193 12.59 -4.02 -8.85
CA GLY A 193 12.28 -5.39 -8.47
C GLY A 193 12.88 -5.81 -7.11
N TYR A 194 13.26 -4.87 -6.26
CA TYR A 194 13.74 -5.15 -4.90
C TYR A 194 12.59 -5.45 -3.93
N LEU A 195 11.41 -4.91 -4.22
CA LEU A 195 10.18 -5.09 -3.47
C LEU A 195 9.07 -5.65 -4.36
N THR A 196 8.16 -6.40 -3.75
CA THR A 196 6.94 -6.94 -4.38
C THR A 196 5.75 -6.86 -3.42
N GLY A 197 4.54 -7.12 -3.93
CA GLY A 197 3.30 -7.11 -3.16
C GLY A 197 2.56 -5.76 -3.23
N SER A 198 1.24 -5.81 -3.14
CA SER A 198 0.36 -4.63 -3.22
C SER A 198 -0.22 -4.21 -1.87
N LYS A 199 -0.74 -5.16 -1.09
CA LYS A 199 -1.32 -4.91 0.24
C LYS A 199 -0.31 -5.02 1.36
N SER A 200 0.68 -5.90 1.21
CA SER A 200 1.81 -6.04 2.11
C SER A 200 3.09 -6.14 1.29
N ILE A 201 4.12 -5.43 1.71
CA ILE A 201 5.40 -5.37 1.02
C ILE A 201 6.22 -6.58 1.42
N GLN A 202 6.81 -7.22 0.41
CA GLN A 202 7.79 -8.29 0.57
C GLN A 202 9.08 -7.90 -0.14
N VAL A 203 10.21 -8.25 0.45
CA VAL A 203 11.51 -8.07 -0.17
C VAL A 203 11.78 -9.28 -1.05
N THR A 204 12.25 -9.06 -2.26
CA THR A 204 12.65 -10.14 -3.20
C THR A 204 14.04 -10.67 -2.86
N GLU A 205 14.43 -11.83 -3.38
CA GLU A 205 15.79 -12.34 -3.24
C GLU A 205 16.82 -11.36 -3.82
N LEU A 206 16.52 -10.69 -4.91
CA LEU A 206 17.35 -9.61 -5.44
C LEU A 206 17.50 -8.47 -4.42
N GLY A 207 16.40 -8.03 -3.83
CA GLY A 207 16.41 -6.97 -2.81
C GLY A 207 17.23 -7.34 -1.59
N LEU A 208 17.07 -8.57 -1.09
CA LEU A 208 17.87 -9.11 0.03
C LEU A 208 19.35 -9.23 -0.33
N SER A 209 19.65 -9.71 -1.52
CA SER A 209 21.05 -9.87 -1.98
C SER A 209 21.73 -8.51 -2.15
N VAL A 210 21.04 -7.51 -2.72
CA VAL A 210 21.56 -6.14 -2.82
C VAL A 210 21.84 -5.58 -1.42
N TYR A 211 20.89 -5.70 -0.49
CA TYR A 211 21.09 -5.23 0.88
C TYR A 211 22.27 -5.94 1.58
N ARG A 212 22.30 -7.27 1.56
CA ARG A 212 23.37 -8.07 2.19
C ARG A 212 24.73 -7.75 1.59
N THR A 213 24.81 -7.62 0.27
CA THR A 213 26.04 -7.29 -0.44
C THR A 213 26.54 -5.90 -0.04
N LEU A 214 25.67 -4.89 -0.06
CA LEU A 214 26.06 -3.54 0.36
C LEU A 214 26.45 -3.51 1.85
N HIS A 215 25.70 -4.19 2.71
CA HIS A 215 26.01 -4.26 4.13
C HIS A 215 27.34 -4.97 4.43
N SER A 216 27.71 -5.98 3.63
CA SER A 216 28.96 -6.73 3.82
C SER A 216 30.20 -6.00 3.28
N TYR A 217 30.07 -5.24 2.22
CA TYR A 217 31.21 -4.61 1.51
C TYR A 217 31.24 -3.09 1.61
N CYS A 218 30.10 -2.45 1.87
CA CYS A 218 29.94 -0.99 1.85
C CYS A 218 28.80 -0.58 2.82
N ASP A 219 28.87 -1.01 4.09
CA ASP A 219 27.80 -0.79 5.07
C ASP A 219 27.47 0.69 5.30
N GLU A 220 28.46 1.57 5.12
CA GLU A 220 28.30 3.01 5.22
C GLU A 220 27.23 3.55 4.24
N ILE A 221 27.15 3.01 2.99
CA ILE A 221 26.18 3.46 1.98
C ILE A 221 24.74 3.07 2.33
N ALA A 222 24.57 1.96 3.07
CA ALA A 222 23.26 1.50 3.55
C ALA A 222 22.92 2.07 4.94
N SER A 223 23.77 2.91 5.49
CA SER A 223 23.62 3.46 6.84
C SER A 223 22.57 4.56 6.89
N VAL A 224 21.61 4.40 7.79
CA VAL A 224 20.67 5.47 8.16
C VAL A 224 21.40 6.70 8.69
N LYS A 225 22.54 6.48 9.39
CA LYS A 225 23.32 7.55 10.00
C LYS A 225 23.90 8.48 8.94
N LEU A 226 24.61 7.95 7.94
CA LEU A 226 25.20 8.74 6.84
C LEU A 226 24.12 9.59 6.12
N THR A 227 23.00 8.97 5.77
CA THR A 227 21.91 9.70 5.10
C THR A 227 21.39 10.86 5.94
N ARG A 228 21.19 10.64 7.25
CA ARG A 228 20.73 11.69 8.16
C ARG A 228 21.75 12.80 8.38
N GLU A 229 23.03 12.47 8.43
CA GLU A 229 24.11 13.46 8.57
C GLU A 229 24.12 14.38 7.35
N ILE A 230 24.08 13.83 6.13
CA ILE A 230 24.02 14.63 4.89
C ILE A 230 22.71 15.45 4.83
N GLU A 231 21.56 14.88 5.15
CA GLU A 231 20.29 15.62 5.14
C GLU A 231 20.28 16.77 6.15
N ALA A 232 20.87 16.56 7.35
CA ALA A 232 21.00 17.62 8.34
C ALA A 232 21.95 18.76 7.90
N GLU A 233 23.05 18.42 7.24
CA GLU A 233 23.97 19.43 6.66
C GLU A 233 23.28 20.24 5.54
N VAL A 234 22.48 19.57 4.69
CA VAL A 234 21.69 20.27 3.65
C VAL A 234 20.64 21.20 4.28
N GLU A 235 20.01 20.80 5.39
CA GLU A 235 19.09 21.66 6.12
C GLU A 235 19.80 22.89 6.69
N GLN A 236 21.01 22.73 7.26
CA GLN A 236 21.82 23.86 7.73
C GLN A 236 22.21 24.85 6.60
N ILE A 237 22.41 24.36 5.38
CA ILE A 237 22.61 25.24 4.21
C ILE A 237 21.36 26.09 3.97
N SER A 238 20.17 25.49 4.02
CA SER A 238 18.91 26.20 3.80
C SER A 238 18.62 27.26 4.87
N GLU A 239 19.17 27.07 6.07
CA GLU A 239 19.10 28.02 7.20
C GLU A 239 20.23 29.08 7.17
N GLY A 240 21.13 29.01 6.20
CA GLY A 240 22.29 29.92 6.11
C GLY A 240 23.38 29.65 7.17
N LYS A 241 23.36 28.51 7.83
CA LYS A 241 24.29 28.12 8.92
C LYS A 241 25.50 27.33 8.44
N ALA A 242 25.45 26.74 7.25
CA ALA A 242 26.54 25.98 6.68
C ALA A 242 26.92 26.47 5.28
N ASP A 243 28.20 26.31 4.95
CA ASP A 243 28.77 26.60 3.65
C ASP A 243 28.51 25.45 2.67
N PRO A 244 27.79 25.68 1.55
CA PRO A 244 27.49 24.63 0.57
C PRO A 244 28.71 23.87 0.07
N ASP A 245 29.82 24.59 -0.22
CA ASP A 245 31.01 23.95 -0.78
C ASP A 245 31.69 22.98 0.20
N LYS A 246 31.66 23.30 1.49
CA LYS A 246 32.17 22.40 2.53
C LYS A 246 31.34 21.15 2.68
N VAL A 247 30.01 21.25 2.59
CA VAL A 247 29.09 20.11 2.66
C VAL A 247 29.28 19.20 1.43
N VAL A 248 29.42 19.75 0.24
CA VAL A 248 29.72 18.98 -0.98
C VAL A 248 31.06 18.27 -0.87
N GLU A 249 32.12 18.95 -0.38
CA GLU A 249 33.44 18.34 -0.21
C GLU A 249 33.44 17.22 0.86
N HIS A 250 32.65 17.37 1.92
CA HIS A 250 32.47 16.32 2.91
C HIS A 250 31.80 15.08 2.28
N GLY A 251 30.67 15.26 1.60
CA GLY A 251 29.98 14.17 0.91
C GLY A 251 30.84 13.50 -0.16
N ARG A 252 31.70 14.27 -0.87
CA ARG A 252 32.65 13.73 -1.84
C ARG A 252 33.69 12.83 -1.20
N LYS A 253 34.27 13.22 -0.06
CA LYS A 253 35.25 12.41 0.68
C LYS A 253 34.66 11.10 1.16
N ASP A 254 33.43 11.12 1.69
CA ASP A 254 32.75 9.90 2.13
C ASP A 254 32.44 8.99 0.92
N LEU A 255 31.99 9.56 -0.19
CA LEU A 255 31.74 8.79 -1.40
C LEU A 255 33.02 8.15 -1.96
N ASP A 256 34.14 8.89 -2.02
CA ASP A 256 35.43 8.36 -2.48
C ASP A 256 35.90 7.17 -1.62
N LYS A 257 35.74 7.26 -0.30
CA LYS A 257 36.06 6.18 0.63
C LYS A 257 35.22 4.93 0.36
N ILE A 258 33.91 5.12 0.19
CA ILE A 258 32.95 4.03 -0.10
C ILE A 258 33.27 3.39 -1.47
N LEU A 259 33.55 4.19 -2.50
CA LEU A 259 33.86 3.71 -3.85
C LEU A 259 35.17 2.90 -3.90
N ARG A 260 36.20 3.28 -3.13
CA ARG A 260 37.41 2.50 -3.02
C ARG A 260 37.15 1.12 -2.46
N LYS A 261 36.41 1.01 -1.33
CA LYS A 261 36.02 -0.27 -0.74
C LYS A 261 35.18 -1.12 -1.71
N PHE A 262 34.26 -0.47 -2.44
CA PHE A 262 33.43 -1.13 -3.45
C PHE A 262 34.32 -1.74 -4.56
N LYS A 263 35.30 -0.97 -5.07
CA LYS A 263 36.20 -1.39 -6.16
C LYS A 263 37.08 -2.58 -5.76
N GLU A 264 37.55 -2.61 -4.52
CA GLU A 264 38.34 -3.74 -3.98
C GLU A 264 37.53 -5.06 -3.97
N SER A 265 36.22 -4.99 -3.89
CA SER A 265 35.34 -6.15 -3.80
C SER A 265 34.43 -6.33 -5.03
N GLU A 266 34.65 -5.56 -6.10
CA GLU A 266 33.74 -5.45 -7.27
C GLU A 266 33.41 -6.82 -7.89
N GLU A 267 34.38 -7.70 -8.04
CA GLU A 267 34.16 -9.02 -8.65
C GLU A 267 33.24 -9.90 -7.80
N LYS A 268 33.44 -9.90 -6.48
CA LYS A 268 32.59 -10.67 -5.54
C LYS A 268 31.17 -10.12 -5.49
N ILE A 269 31.07 -8.79 -5.43
CA ILE A 269 29.79 -8.07 -5.47
C ILE A 269 29.04 -8.42 -6.76
N GLY A 270 29.72 -8.32 -7.90
CA GLY A 270 29.14 -8.61 -9.22
C GLY A 270 28.61 -10.05 -9.34
N LYS A 271 29.38 -11.04 -8.86
CA LYS A 271 28.96 -12.45 -8.86
C LYS A 271 27.69 -12.67 -8.02
N ASN A 272 27.66 -12.12 -6.80
CA ASN A 272 26.52 -12.25 -5.89
C ASN A 272 25.24 -11.61 -6.46
N LEU A 273 25.35 -10.38 -6.95
CA LEU A 273 24.23 -9.66 -7.52
C LEU A 273 23.70 -10.30 -8.81
N LEU A 274 24.60 -10.81 -9.68
CA LEU A 274 24.20 -11.50 -10.90
C LEU A 274 23.45 -12.80 -10.61
N SER A 275 23.90 -13.57 -9.62
CA SER A 275 23.22 -14.79 -9.18
C SER A 275 21.81 -14.49 -8.68
N ALA A 276 21.68 -13.53 -7.76
CA ALA A 276 20.40 -13.12 -7.21
C ALA A 276 19.44 -12.54 -8.26
N LEU A 277 19.96 -11.79 -9.24
CA LEU A 277 19.17 -11.28 -10.36
C LEU A 277 18.61 -12.42 -11.22
N LYS A 278 19.43 -13.44 -11.50
CA LYS A 278 18.98 -14.62 -12.26
C LYS A 278 17.89 -15.39 -11.51
N GLU A 279 18.05 -15.56 -10.21
CA GLU A 279 17.09 -16.27 -9.36
C GLU A 279 15.78 -15.51 -9.23
N THR A 280 15.82 -14.22 -8.94
CA THR A 280 14.60 -13.37 -8.88
C THR A 280 13.86 -13.34 -10.23
N ARG A 281 14.58 -13.25 -11.35
CA ARG A 281 13.94 -13.33 -12.68
C ARG A 281 13.32 -14.69 -12.93
N ARG A 282 13.94 -15.76 -12.44
CA ARG A 282 13.37 -17.12 -12.53
C ARG A 282 12.07 -17.21 -11.75
N GLU A 283 12.05 -16.73 -10.50
CA GLU A 283 10.87 -16.73 -9.65
C GLU A 283 9.74 -15.86 -10.23
N GLN A 284 10.05 -14.64 -10.66
CA GLN A 284 9.06 -13.75 -11.28
C GLN A 284 8.44 -14.29 -12.56
N ASN A 285 9.21 -15.11 -13.31
CA ASN A 285 8.75 -15.74 -14.54
C ASN A 285 8.16 -17.14 -14.33
N LYS A 286 8.19 -17.67 -13.10
CA LYS A 286 7.58 -18.97 -12.78
C LYS A 286 6.07 -18.87 -12.86
N LEU A 287 5.46 -19.75 -13.67
CA LEU A 287 4.01 -19.80 -13.87
C LEU A 287 3.37 -21.03 -13.22
N GLY A 288 4.20 -21.93 -12.68
CA GLY A 288 3.78 -23.15 -12.00
C GLY A 288 4.77 -24.29 -12.21
N GLU A 289 4.35 -25.51 -11.87
CA GLU A 289 5.20 -26.70 -11.95
C GLU A 289 4.92 -27.50 -13.22
N CYS A 290 5.97 -28.08 -13.77
CA CYS A 290 5.91 -29.01 -14.89
C CYS A 290 5.63 -30.43 -14.40
N LYS A 291 5.05 -31.28 -15.24
CA LYS A 291 4.85 -32.71 -14.95
C LYS A 291 6.13 -33.48 -14.61
N CYS A 292 7.31 -32.97 -15.03
CA CYS A 292 8.60 -33.56 -14.71
C CYS A 292 9.19 -33.09 -13.34
N GLY A 293 8.43 -32.29 -12.56
CA GLY A 293 8.90 -31.70 -11.29
C GLY A 293 9.72 -30.42 -11.46
N GLY A 294 10.01 -29.98 -12.69
CA GLY A 294 10.68 -28.69 -12.93
C GLY A 294 9.72 -27.53 -12.96
N ASP A 295 10.25 -26.29 -13.06
CA ASP A 295 9.44 -25.08 -13.15
C ASP A 295 9.04 -24.77 -14.59
N LEU A 296 7.79 -24.35 -14.80
CA LEU A 296 7.32 -23.76 -16.03
C LEU A 296 7.57 -22.25 -16.01
N ILE A 297 8.49 -21.80 -16.88
CA ILE A 297 9.00 -20.43 -16.88
C ILE A 297 8.56 -19.69 -18.14
N LEU A 298 8.12 -18.45 -17.98
CA LEU A 298 7.85 -17.53 -19.08
C LEU A 298 9.16 -17.18 -19.80
N ARG A 299 9.22 -17.47 -21.09
CA ARG A 299 10.39 -17.22 -21.96
C ARG A 299 9.99 -16.37 -23.17
N LYS A 300 10.96 -15.68 -23.74
CA LYS A 300 10.79 -14.88 -24.96
C LYS A 300 11.59 -15.53 -26.11
N SER A 301 10.94 -15.70 -27.24
CA SER A 301 11.56 -16.14 -28.49
C SER A 301 11.35 -15.09 -29.59
N ARG A 302 11.93 -15.31 -30.76
CA ARG A 302 11.68 -14.50 -31.96
C ARG A 302 10.20 -14.50 -32.41
N PHE A 303 9.44 -15.51 -32.02
CA PHE A 303 8.02 -15.63 -32.33
C PHE A 303 7.08 -15.06 -31.28
N GLY A 304 7.60 -14.60 -30.11
CA GLY A 304 6.83 -14.08 -29.00
C GLY A 304 7.11 -14.77 -27.67
N LEU A 305 6.21 -14.56 -26.71
CA LEU A 305 6.28 -15.20 -25.40
C LEU A 305 5.78 -16.66 -25.48
N PHE A 306 6.43 -17.54 -24.75
CA PHE A 306 6.01 -18.93 -24.56
C PHE A 306 6.39 -19.39 -23.15
N VAL A 307 5.82 -20.48 -22.70
CA VAL A 307 6.20 -21.14 -21.45
C VAL A 307 7.07 -22.34 -21.79
N GLY A 308 8.19 -22.49 -21.09
CA GLY A 308 9.07 -23.64 -21.24
C GLY A 308 9.52 -24.18 -19.89
N CYS A 309 9.74 -25.49 -19.84
CA CYS A 309 10.31 -26.12 -18.64
C CYS A 309 11.76 -25.68 -18.42
N ASN A 310 12.18 -25.50 -17.15
CA ASN A 310 13.55 -25.15 -16.82
C ASN A 310 14.52 -26.36 -16.91
N ASN A 311 14.00 -27.58 -16.89
CA ASN A 311 14.78 -28.81 -17.04
C ASN A 311 15.11 -29.14 -18.52
N TYR A 312 15.02 -28.16 -19.43
CA TYR A 312 15.52 -28.32 -20.79
C TYR A 312 17.03 -28.51 -20.78
N PRO A 313 17.63 -29.46 -21.54
CA PRO A 313 17.05 -30.26 -22.62
C PRO A 313 16.34 -31.57 -22.23
N ASP A 314 16.41 -32.00 -20.97
CA ASP A 314 15.84 -33.28 -20.52
C ASP A 314 14.30 -33.26 -20.60
N CYS A 315 13.70 -32.14 -20.29
CA CYS A 315 12.27 -31.92 -20.49
C CYS A 315 12.03 -30.86 -21.58
N LYS A 316 11.38 -31.26 -22.65
CA LYS A 316 11.08 -30.40 -23.82
C LYS A 316 9.67 -29.80 -23.75
N GLN A 317 9.01 -29.83 -22.59
CA GLN A 317 7.65 -29.33 -22.46
C GLN A 317 7.59 -27.81 -22.68
N THR A 318 6.74 -27.39 -23.62
CA THR A 318 6.49 -25.99 -23.95
C THR A 318 5.00 -25.74 -24.17
N TYR A 319 4.56 -24.48 -23.87
CA TYR A 319 3.20 -24.05 -24.11
C TYR A 319 3.20 -22.69 -24.80
N PRO A 320 2.41 -22.53 -25.89
CA PRO A 320 2.28 -21.26 -26.58
C PRO A 320 1.45 -20.28 -25.77
N LEU A 321 1.77 -19.01 -25.89
CA LEU A 321 1.05 -17.93 -25.23
C LEU A 321 0.44 -16.95 -26.24
N PRO A 322 -0.64 -16.27 -25.86
CA PRO A 322 -1.23 -15.23 -26.69
C PRO A 322 -0.26 -14.07 -26.93
N LYS A 323 -0.17 -13.58 -28.16
CA LYS A 323 0.67 -12.42 -28.52
C LYS A 323 0.17 -11.15 -27.84
N ASN A 324 1.10 -10.23 -27.53
CA ASN A 324 0.83 -8.92 -26.94
C ASN A 324 -0.03 -8.97 -25.66
N ALA A 325 0.28 -9.92 -24.78
CA ALA A 325 -0.40 -10.13 -23.53
C ALA A 325 0.59 -10.10 -22.35
N LEU A 326 0.16 -9.53 -21.23
CA LEU A 326 0.81 -9.73 -19.94
C LEU A 326 0.26 -11.01 -19.33
N ILE A 327 1.14 -11.90 -18.90
CA ILE A 327 0.81 -13.20 -18.33
C ILE A 327 1.15 -13.16 -16.84
N GLN A 328 0.21 -13.57 -15.99
CA GLN A 328 0.38 -13.66 -14.55
C GLN A 328 0.02 -15.05 -14.06
N SER A 329 0.82 -15.63 -13.18
CA SER A 329 0.46 -16.84 -12.44
C SER A 329 -0.75 -16.58 -11.54
N LEU A 330 -1.57 -17.63 -11.35
CA LEU A 330 -2.65 -17.63 -10.36
C LEU A 330 -2.36 -18.60 -9.22
N ASP A 331 -1.21 -19.29 -9.25
CA ASP A 331 -0.84 -20.37 -8.33
C ASP A 331 -1.93 -21.45 -8.20
N GLN A 332 -2.61 -21.71 -9.33
CA GLN A 332 -3.69 -22.67 -9.45
C GLN A 332 -3.40 -23.65 -10.59
N VAL A 333 -3.85 -24.86 -10.45
CA VAL A 333 -3.77 -25.90 -11.49
C VAL A 333 -5.15 -26.21 -12.07
N CYS A 334 -5.17 -26.63 -13.32
CA CYS A 334 -6.40 -26.98 -14.00
C CYS A 334 -6.95 -28.31 -13.49
N GLU A 335 -8.17 -28.34 -13.00
CA GLU A 335 -8.85 -29.55 -12.48
C GLU A 335 -8.97 -30.66 -13.55
N LYS A 336 -8.95 -30.32 -14.85
CA LYS A 336 -9.10 -31.30 -15.94
C LYS A 336 -7.80 -31.94 -16.38
N CYS A 337 -6.66 -31.23 -16.31
CA CYS A 337 -5.38 -31.74 -16.85
C CYS A 337 -4.17 -31.52 -15.92
N GLY A 338 -4.36 -30.91 -14.75
CA GLY A 338 -3.27 -30.65 -13.79
C GLY A 338 -2.25 -29.60 -14.23
N THR A 339 -2.42 -28.97 -15.42
CA THR A 339 -1.49 -27.95 -15.91
C THR A 339 -1.79 -26.59 -15.27
N PRO A 340 -0.78 -25.76 -14.97
CA PRO A 340 -1.01 -24.44 -14.37
C PRO A 340 -1.96 -23.55 -15.17
N ILE A 341 -2.71 -22.72 -14.43
CA ILE A 341 -3.65 -21.74 -14.96
C ILE A 341 -3.02 -20.35 -14.86
N VAL A 342 -3.18 -19.55 -15.91
CA VAL A 342 -2.64 -18.19 -15.97
C VAL A 342 -3.73 -17.18 -16.29
N LYS A 343 -3.54 -15.95 -15.80
CA LYS A 343 -4.33 -14.79 -16.17
C LYS A 343 -3.67 -14.06 -17.32
N VAL A 344 -4.45 -13.83 -18.37
CA VAL A 344 -4.03 -13.13 -19.58
C VAL A 344 -4.64 -11.74 -19.60
N ILE A 345 -3.79 -10.72 -19.68
CA ILE A 345 -4.20 -9.31 -19.70
C ILE A 345 -3.74 -8.71 -21.03
N ARG A 346 -4.66 -8.16 -21.81
CA ARG A 346 -4.38 -7.44 -23.07
C ARG A 346 -4.88 -6.01 -22.99
N LYS A 347 -4.13 -5.08 -23.57
CA LYS A 347 -4.55 -3.68 -23.64
C LYS A 347 -5.91 -3.56 -24.36
N GLY A 348 -6.85 -2.86 -23.73
CA GLY A 348 -8.19 -2.64 -24.28
C GLY A 348 -9.14 -3.84 -24.29
N ARG A 349 -8.80 -4.97 -23.65
CA ARG A 349 -9.67 -6.15 -23.54
C ARG A 349 -9.83 -6.57 -22.07
N ARG A 350 -10.95 -7.22 -21.77
CA ARG A 350 -11.15 -7.78 -20.42
C ARG A 350 -10.13 -8.89 -20.16
N PRO A 351 -9.48 -8.93 -19.00
CA PRO A 351 -8.61 -10.02 -18.60
C PRO A 351 -9.40 -11.35 -18.57
N PHE A 352 -8.73 -12.45 -18.96
CA PHE A 352 -9.33 -13.78 -18.88
C PHE A 352 -8.32 -14.78 -18.31
N VAL A 353 -8.83 -15.91 -17.85
CA VAL A 353 -8.06 -17.00 -17.26
C VAL A 353 -7.99 -18.15 -18.24
N MET A 354 -6.82 -18.79 -18.38
CA MET A 354 -6.64 -19.95 -19.25
C MET A 354 -5.69 -20.98 -18.66
N CYS A 355 -5.98 -22.26 -18.93
CA CYS A 355 -5.01 -23.33 -18.75
C CYS A 355 -3.86 -23.19 -19.76
N LEU A 356 -2.63 -23.49 -19.37
CA LEU A 356 -1.48 -23.42 -20.30
C LEU A 356 -1.57 -24.47 -21.41
N ASP A 357 -2.08 -25.67 -21.13
CA ASP A 357 -2.21 -26.73 -22.13
C ASP A 357 -3.17 -26.35 -23.24
N PRO A 358 -2.72 -26.25 -24.51
CA PRO A 358 -3.57 -25.92 -25.66
C PRO A 358 -4.62 -27.00 -25.98
N GLN A 359 -4.35 -28.24 -25.60
CA GLN A 359 -5.23 -29.39 -25.87
C GLN A 359 -6.19 -29.69 -24.71
N CYS A 360 -6.18 -28.89 -23.65
CA CYS A 360 -7.03 -29.11 -22.49
C CYS A 360 -8.52 -29.00 -22.85
N LEU A 361 -9.34 -29.90 -22.30
CA LEU A 361 -10.80 -29.91 -22.48
C LEU A 361 -11.49 -28.60 -22.14
N THR A 362 -10.90 -27.79 -21.25
CA THR A 362 -11.40 -26.43 -20.94
C THR A 362 -11.35 -25.49 -22.12
N LYS A 363 -10.64 -25.86 -23.21
CA LYS A 363 -10.51 -25.08 -24.44
C LYS A 363 -11.26 -25.68 -25.62
N ALA A 364 -11.95 -26.79 -25.45
CA ALA A 364 -12.68 -27.49 -26.55
C ALA A 364 -13.64 -26.55 -27.32
N ASN A 365 -14.22 -25.57 -26.64
CA ASN A 365 -15.12 -24.58 -27.20
C ASN A 365 -14.45 -23.22 -27.54
N TRP A 366 -13.11 -23.13 -27.45
CA TRP A 366 -12.38 -21.92 -27.82
C TRP A 366 -12.21 -21.85 -29.35
N GLY A 367 -13.03 -21.15 -30.02
CA GLY A 367 -13.02 -21.00 -31.49
C GLY A 367 -14.41 -21.05 -32.13
N ASN A 368 -15.41 -21.60 -31.45
CA ASN A 368 -16.77 -21.72 -31.96
C ASN A 368 -17.71 -20.56 -31.59
N LYS A 369 -17.26 -19.52 -30.92
CA LYS A 369 -18.04 -18.28 -30.76
C LYS A 369 -17.85 -17.43 -32.04
N LYS A 370 -18.66 -17.66 -33.06
CA LYS A 370 -19.05 -16.59 -33.98
C LYS A 370 -19.63 -15.47 -33.12
N GLU A 371 -19.03 -14.30 -33.20
CA GLU A 371 -19.47 -13.10 -32.51
C GLU A 371 -20.94 -12.80 -32.83
N ALA A 372 -21.81 -13.06 -31.90
CA ALA A 372 -23.12 -12.40 -31.91
C ALA A 372 -22.84 -10.93 -31.55
N ARG A 373 -22.81 -10.04 -32.52
CA ARG A 373 -22.91 -8.59 -32.32
C ARG A 373 -24.27 -8.31 -31.68
N PRO A 374 -24.32 -7.61 -30.54
CA PRO A 374 -25.59 -7.08 -30.08
C PRO A 374 -26.13 -6.06 -31.09
N PRO A 375 -27.44 -5.98 -31.33
CA PRO A 375 -28.02 -4.95 -32.18
C PRO A 375 -27.70 -3.57 -31.63
N LYS A 376 -27.40 -2.66 -32.53
CA LYS A 376 -27.29 -1.23 -32.22
C LYS A 376 -28.71 -0.73 -31.97
N GLU A 377 -28.98 -0.24 -30.78
CA GLU A 377 -29.96 0.81 -30.47
C GLU A 377 -29.24 2.11 -30.10
#